data_981f1fb065d9b932671e5d5a312c7424
#
_entry.id   981f1fb065d9b932671e5d5a312c7424
#
_cell.length_a   1.000
_cell.length_b   1.000
_cell.length_c   1.000
_cell.angle_alpha   90.00
_cell.angle_beta   90.00
_cell.angle_gamma   90.00
#
_symmetry.space_group_name_H-M   'P 1'
#
loop_
_entity.id
_entity.type
_entity.pdbx_description
1 polymer ?
#
loop_
_entity_poly.entity_id
_entity_poly.type
_entity_poly.pdbx_seq_one_letter_code
_entity_poly.pdbx_strand_id
1 'polypeptide(L)'
;KQGLETLDPNGGMAEEENQRATRGLSTVVHPMIAEAATQFNAKAIAELYPSGGPVKTVIVGDPSEEMEEQAKRVKDYMNYQITQEMPEYFPDLDQMLFQLPLVGHTFKKVWWDANLDRQCSQFVKAEDFIVSPDSKDLYTSSRYSHVIRMPRNDYNKYVKAGYYLQSEYSGNDTDPSGDIGSEIEGVDPYGDEGTDEVMTLIEMHTYYTFDGIDGGEDDDDDNVIALPYVVTIDYDAEKVVSIRRNWDEDDEKQQRRDWFVSYKFLPGTGFYGFGLFHMIGGLGKAATGS
;
A
#
# COMPACT_ATOMS: atom_id res chain seq x y z
N LYS A 1 -8.06 2.50 13.24
CA LYS A 1 -9.46 2.93 13.38
C LYS A 1 -9.56 4.21 14.18
N GLN A 2 -9.33 4.20 15.49
CA GLN A 2 -9.48 5.38 16.38
C GLN A 2 -8.68 6.64 15.94
N GLY A 3 -7.55 6.49 15.23
CA GLY A 3 -6.75 7.60 14.73
C GLY A 3 -7.37 8.35 13.56
N LEU A 4 -8.05 7.63 12.69
CA LEU A 4 -8.75 8.19 11.54
C LEU A 4 -10.09 8.81 11.96
N GLU A 5 -10.79 8.20 12.92
CA GLU A 5 -12.01 8.75 13.51
C GLU A 5 -11.82 10.13 14.13
N THR A 6 -10.60 10.48 14.59
CA THR A 6 -10.30 11.83 15.09
C THR A 6 -10.15 12.90 14.00
N LEU A 7 -10.09 12.49 12.72
CA LEU A 7 -10.06 13.41 11.57
C LEU A 7 -11.46 13.74 11.06
N ASP A 8 -12.45 12.92 11.40
CA ASP A 8 -13.83 13.13 10.99
C ASP A 8 -14.51 14.11 11.95
N PRO A 9 -14.91 15.30 11.49
CA PRO A 9 -15.66 16.25 12.31
C PRO A 9 -17.11 15.80 12.61
N ASN A 10 -17.65 14.79 11.87
CA ASN A 10 -19.07 14.45 11.96
C ASN A 10 -19.40 12.94 12.09
N GLY A 11 -18.48 12.01 11.78
CA GLY A 11 -18.87 10.64 11.51
C GLY A 11 -18.75 9.65 12.67
N GLY A 12 -17.56 9.35 13.12
CA GLY A 12 -17.32 8.26 14.07
C GLY A 12 -17.68 8.55 15.53
N MET A 13 -18.07 9.80 15.85
CA MET A 13 -18.36 10.26 17.20
C MET A 13 -19.84 10.54 17.46
N ALA A 14 -20.72 10.27 16.51
CA ALA A 14 -22.16 10.63 16.61
C ALA A 14 -22.84 10.05 17.86
N GLU A 15 -22.51 8.83 18.28
CA GLU A 15 -23.07 8.25 19.52
C GLU A 15 -22.42 8.84 20.76
N GLU A 16 -21.09 9.04 20.77
CA GLU A 16 -20.39 9.72 21.87
C GLU A 16 -20.75 11.21 21.94
N GLU A 17 -20.95 11.86 20.81
CA GLU A 17 -21.37 13.24 20.70
C GLU A 17 -22.78 13.48 21.24
N ASN A 18 -23.73 12.62 20.91
CA ASN A 18 -25.06 12.62 21.49
C ASN A 18 -25.04 12.37 23.01
N GLN A 19 -24.20 11.49 23.51
CA GLN A 19 -24.04 11.24 24.95
C GLN A 19 -23.35 12.45 25.64
N ARG A 20 -22.39 13.11 25.00
CA ARG A 20 -21.71 14.31 25.52
C ARG A 20 -22.66 15.51 25.54
N ALA A 21 -23.40 15.76 24.46
CA ALA A 21 -24.40 16.80 24.38
C ALA A 21 -25.47 16.64 25.47
N THR A 22 -25.92 15.42 25.73
CA THR A 22 -26.88 15.09 26.81
C THR A 22 -26.31 15.39 28.20
N ARG A 23 -24.98 15.34 28.38
CA ARG A 23 -24.30 15.65 29.64
C ARG A 23 -23.85 17.11 29.77
N GLY A 24 -24.11 17.95 28.75
CA GLY A 24 -23.69 19.36 28.73
C GLY A 24 -22.19 19.56 28.54
N LEU A 25 -21.47 18.52 28.01
CA LEU A 25 -20.05 18.61 27.70
C LEU A 25 -19.82 19.17 26.29
N SER A 26 -18.65 19.80 26.07
CA SER A 26 -18.27 20.31 24.76
C SER A 26 -18.15 19.16 23.73
N THR A 27 -18.70 19.39 22.54
CA THR A 27 -18.60 18.51 21.36
C THR A 27 -17.45 18.91 20.43
N VAL A 28 -16.73 19.99 20.74
CA VAL A 28 -15.63 20.50 19.91
C VAL A 28 -14.43 19.54 19.99
N VAL A 29 -14.02 19.01 18.85
CA VAL A 29 -12.81 18.20 18.73
C VAL A 29 -11.60 19.10 18.49
N HIS A 30 -10.55 18.94 19.29
CA HIS A 30 -9.32 19.72 19.10
C HIS A 30 -8.48 19.12 17.93
N PRO A 31 -8.20 19.88 16.85
CA PRO A 31 -7.60 19.36 15.62
C PRO A 31 -6.07 19.17 15.70
N MET A 32 -5.51 18.89 16.89
CA MET A 32 -4.07 18.82 17.14
C MET A 32 -3.36 17.81 16.22
N ILE A 33 -3.97 16.63 16.03
CA ILE A 33 -3.38 15.56 15.21
C ILE A 33 -3.44 15.94 13.73
N ALA A 34 -4.56 16.48 13.27
CA ALA A 34 -4.74 16.94 11.89
C ALA A 34 -3.74 18.06 11.56
N GLU A 35 -3.57 19.02 12.44
CA GLU A 35 -2.58 20.11 12.29
C GLU A 35 -1.16 19.57 12.20
N ALA A 36 -0.77 18.66 13.11
CA ALA A 36 0.56 18.06 13.10
C ALA A 36 0.82 17.23 11.81
N ALA A 37 -0.16 16.47 11.34
CA ALA A 37 -0.07 15.71 10.11
C ALA A 37 0.06 16.62 8.88
N THR A 38 -0.73 17.68 8.80
CA THR A 38 -0.67 18.68 7.72
C THR A 38 0.68 19.39 7.69
N GLN A 39 1.21 19.79 8.85
CA GLN A 39 2.53 20.42 8.94
C GLN A 39 3.66 19.47 8.51
N PHE A 40 3.57 18.20 8.91
CA PHE A 40 4.52 17.19 8.48
C PHE A 40 4.47 17.00 6.96
N ASN A 41 3.26 16.83 6.40
CA ASN A 41 3.08 16.65 4.96
C ASN A 41 3.66 17.83 4.17
N ALA A 42 3.31 19.07 4.52
CA ALA A 42 3.79 20.28 3.85
C ALA A 42 5.33 20.38 3.83
N LYS A 43 6.00 20.01 4.93
CA LYS A 43 7.46 20.01 5.00
C LYS A 43 8.07 18.86 4.20
N ALA A 44 7.51 17.66 4.33
CA ALA A 44 8.01 16.47 3.65
C ALA A 44 7.90 16.58 2.12
N ILE A 45 6.79 17.09 1.60
CA ILE A 45 6.62 17.35 0.16
C ILE A 45 7.66 18.34 -0.35
N ALA A 46 7.89 19.43 0.35
CA ALA A 46 8.86 20.44 -0.08
C ALA A 46 10.30 19.89 -0.19
N GLU A 47 10.66 18.93 0.67
CA GLU A 47 11.98 18.31 0.66
C GLU A 47 12.09 17.12 -0.29
N LEU A 48 11.06 16.28 -0.39
CA LEU A 48 11.07 15.05 -1.19
C LEU A 48 10.73 15.29 -2.66
N TYR A 49 9.96 16.34 -2.95
CA TYR A 49 9.55 16.70 -4.31
C TYR A 49 9.88 18.17 -4.63
N PRO A 50 11.17 18.52 -4.64
CA PRO A 50 11.59 19.90 -4.96
C PRO A 50 11.32 20.24 -6.42
N SER A 51 11.26 21.53 -6.76
CA SER A 51 11.03 22.03 -8.12
C SER A 51 12.07 21.58 -9.16
N GLY A 52 13.26 21.19 -8.70
CA GLY A 52 14.32 20.62 -9.56
C GLY A 52 14.20 19.13 -9.83
N GLY A 53 13.11 18.50 -9.36
CA GLY A 53 12.84 17.06 -9.46
C GLY A 53 13.31 16.26 -8.24
N PRO A 54 12.64 15.15 -7.93
CA PRO A 54 12.92 14.34 -6.75
C PRO A 54 14.21 13.52 -6.82
N VAL A 55 14.75 13.29 -8.03
CA VAL A 55 15.93 12.44 -8.23
C VAL A 55 17.21 13.27 -8.31
N LYS A 56 18.21 12.85 -7.51
CA LYS A 56 19.58 13.34 -7.58
C LYS A 56 20.51 12.16 -7.82
N THR A 57 21.49 12.34 -8.70
CA THR A 57 22.54 11.35 -8.97
C THR A 57 23.79 11.69 -8.19
N VAL A 58 24.48 10.68 -7.71
CA VAL A 58 25.80 10.79 -7.05
C VAL A 58 26.75 9.83 -7.74
N ILE A 59 27.91 10.31 -8.12
CA ILE A 59 28.98 9.49 -8.70
C ILE A 59 29.79 8.90 -7.56
N VAL A 60 29.95 7.58 -7.56
CA VAL A 60 30.77 6.85 -6.59
C VAL A 60 32.17 6.60 -7.24
N GLY A 61 33.21 7.08 -6.59
CA GLY A 61 34.61 7.01 -7.10
C GLY A 61 35.09 8.35 -7.65
N ASP A 62 36.20 8.31 -8.43
CA ASP A 62 36.75 9.50 -9.04
C ASP A 62 35.90 9.95 -10.24
N PRO A 63 35.34 11.16 -10.24
CA PRO A 63 34.48 11.63 -11.32
C PRO A 63 35.34 11.88 -12.60
N SER A 64 34.82 11.36 -13.72
CA SER A 64 35.30 11.73 -15.05
C SER A 64 34.24 12.59 -15.76
N GLU A 65 34.64 13.39 -16.75
CA GLU A 65 33.71 14.21 -17.54
C GLU A 65 32.61 13.36 -18.19
N GLU A 66 32.94 12.16 -18.67
CA GLU A 66 31.99 11.20 -19.23
C GLU A 66 30.98 10.71 -18.20
N MET A 67 31.43 10.41 -16.96
CA MET A 67 30.57 9.99 -15.87
C MET A 67 29.63 11.11 -15.41
N GLU A 68 30.07 12.34 -15.39
CA GLU A 68 29.25 13.51 -15.06
C GLU A 68 28.14 13.72 -16.09
N GLU A 69 28.44 13.63 -17.38
CA GLU A 69 27.45 13.71 -18.44
C GLU A 69 26.43 12.55 -18.36
N GLN A 70 26.89 11.33 -18.10
CA GLN A 70 26.05 10.18 -17.93
C GLN A 70 25.13 10.33 -16.71
N ALA A 71 25.68 10.76 -15.58
CA ALA A 71 24.90 11.00 -14.34
C ALA A 71 23.82 12.07 -14.57
N LYS A 72 24.14 13.12 -15.34
CA LYS A 72 23.15 14.14 -15.71
C LYS A 72 22.03 13.56 -16.58
N ARG A 73 22.35 12.78 -17.61
CA ARG A 73 21.34 12.13 -18.46
C ARG A 73 20.43 11.20 -17.66
N VAL A 74 21.02 10.39 -16.77
CA VAL A 74 20.23 9.49 -15.88
C VAL A 74 19.31 10.30 -14.96
N LYS A 75 19.81 11.36 -14.33
CA LYS A 75 19.01 12.24 -13.49
C LYS A 75 17.85 12.84 -14.26
N ASP A 76 18.12 13.42 -15.43
CA ASP A 76 17.09 14.10 -16.23
C ASP A 76 16.03 13.10 -16.71
N TYR A 77 16.43 11.91 -17.13
CA TYR A 77 15.53 10.84 -17.56
C TYR A 77 14.65 10.31 -16.41
N MET A 78 15.24 10.02 -15.24
CA MET A 78 14.47 9.54 -14.08
C MET A 78 13.48 10.60 -13.57
N ASN A 79 13.89 11.87 -13.57
CA ASN A 79 12.97 12.96 -13.22
C ASN A 79 11.84 13.08 -14.25
N TYR A 80 12.12 12.95 -15.54
CA TYR A 80 11.11 12.93 -16.59
C TYR A 80 10.10 11.79 -16.36
N GLN A 81 10.58 10.57 -16.11
CA GLN A 81 9.68 9.43 -15.82
C GLN A 81 8.73 9.73 -14.64
N ILE A 82 9.27 10.19 -13.51
CA ILE A 82 8.47 10.43 -12.30
C ILE A 82 7.51 11.61 -12.46
N THR A 83 7.92 12.67 -13.18
CA THR A 83 7.13 13.91 -13.25
C THR A 83 6.19 13.98 -14.44
N GLN A 84 6.48 13.24 -15.53
CA GLN A 84 5.72 13.34 -16.78
C GLN A 84 5.05 12.02 -17.20
N GLU A 85 5.75 10.88 -17.05
CA GLU A 85 5.21 9.59 -17.46
C GLU A 85 4.33 8.94 -16.38
N MET A 86 4.55 9.31 -15.11
CA MET A 86 3.82 8.78 -13.94
C MET A 86 2.95 9.88 -13.30
N PRO A 87 1.82 10.27 -13.90
CA PRO A 87 0.95 11.34 -13.35
C PRO A 87 0.38 11.00 -11.97
N GLU A 88 0.26 9.71 -11.65
CA GLU A 88 -0.18 9.21 -10.35
C GLU A 88 0.84 9.40 -9.23
N TYR A 89 2.14 9.61 -9.56
CA TYR A 89 3.20 9.58 -8.55
C TYR A 89 3.06 10.68 -7.49
N PHE A 90 2.78 11.91 -7.90
CA PHE A 90 2.67 13.04 -6.98
C PHE A 90 1.43 12.97 -6.07
N PRO A 91 0.21 12.75 -6.60
CA PRO A 91 -0.98 12.57 -5.75
C PRO A 91 -0.84 11.42 -4.75
N ASP A 92 -0.28 10.31 -5.18
CA ASP A 92 0.02 9.14 -4.35
C ASP A 92 1.02 9.45 -3.23
N LEU A 93 2.08 10.20 -3.57
CA LEU A 93 3.09 10.61 -2.60
C LEU A 93 2.49 11.56 -1.55
N ASP A 94 1.69 12.52 -1.98
CA ASP A 94 1.02 13.48 -1.10
C ASP A 94 0.09 12.76 -0.11
N GLN A 95 -0.75 11.86 -0.60
CA GLN A 95 -1.64 11.05 0.23
C GLN A 95 -0.86 10.15 1.19
N MET A 96 0.21 9.51 0.74
CA MET A 96 1.07 8.68 1.58
C MET A 96 1.71 9.48 2.70
N LEU A 97 2.24 10.66 2.40
CA LEU A 97 2.92 11.52 3.39
C LEU A 97 1.95 12.13 4.40
N PHE A 98 0.69 12.34 4.02
CA PHE A 98 -0.35 12.74 4.96
C PHE A 98 -0.74 11.59 5.90
N GLN A 99 -0.90 10.38 5.39
CA GLN A 99 -1.31 9.23 6.19
C GLN A 99 -0.17 8.65 7.06
N LEU A 100 1.07 8.74 6.61
CA LEU A 100 2.23 8.17 7.31
C LEU A 100 2.34 8.61 8.78
N PRO A 101 2.28 9.90 9.13
CA PRO A 101 2.33 10.34 10.52
C PRO A 101 1.09 9.91 11.32
N LEU A 102 -0.07 9.77 10.71
CA LEU A 102 -1.31 9.39 11.39
C LEU A 102 -1.28 7.92 11.82
N VAL A 103 -1.10 7.04 10.84
CA VAL A 103 -1.16 5.57 11.02
C VAL A 103 0.17 5.01 11.52
N GLY A 104 1.28 5.66 11.16
CA GLY A 104 2.64 5.27 11.56
C GLY A 104 3.35 4.32 10.61
N HIS A 105 2.64 3.75 9.64
CA HIS A 105 3.21 2.85 8.64
C HIS A 105 2.40 2.94 7.34
N THR A 106 3.11 3.00 6.22
CA THR A 106 2.52 3.00 4.88
C THR A 106 3.41 2.22 3.94
N PHE A 107 2.87 1.84 2.78
CA PHE A 107 3.61 1.07 1.79
C PHE A 107 3.50 1.73 0.43
N LYS A 108 4.45 1.44 -0.43
CA LYS A 108 4.42 1.81 -1.84
C LYS A 108 4.69 0.57 -2.68
N LYS A 109 3.79 0.25 -3.59
CA LYS A 109 3.98 -0.79 -4.59
C LYS A 109 4.62 -0.19 -5.83
N VAL A 110 5.64 -0.85 -6.37
CA VAL A 110 6.33 -0.43 -7.60
C VAL A 110 6.41 -1.64 -8.53
N TRP A 111 5.93 -1.47 -9.78
CA TRP A 111 5.94 -2.55 -10.76
C TRP A 111 6.03 -1.99 -12.18
N TRP A 112 6.36 -2.87 -13.11
CA TRP A 112 6.24 -2.58 -14.53
C TRP A 112 4.86 -3.02 -15.03
N ASP A 113 4.10 -2.11 -15.62
CA ASP A 113 2.83 -2.43 -16.24
C ASP A 113 3.02 -2.66 -17.75
N ALA A 114 2.83 -3.91 -18.18
CA ALA A 114 3.03 -4.29 -19.57
C ALA A 114 1.95 -3.73 -20.51
N ASN A 115 0.76 -3.37 -19.99
CA ASN A 115 -0.29 -2.75 -20.80
C ASN A 115 -0.01 -1.27 -21.05
N LEU A 116 0.58 -0.59 -20.07
CA LEU A 116 0.98 0.81 -20.15
C LEU A 116 2.39 1.00 -20.67
N ASP A 117 3.17 -0.09 -20.78
CA ASP A 117 4.58 -0.09 -21.19
C ASP A 117 5.43 0.90 -20.40
N ARG A 118 5.19 1.01 -19.07
CA ARG A 118 5.91 1.92 -18.17
C ARG A 118 5.96 1.41 -16.73
N GLN A 119 6.84 2.03 -15.97
CA GLN A 119 6.84 1.84 -14.52
C GLN A 119 5.60 2.49 -13.90
N CYS A 120 5.04 1.83 -12.90
CA CYS A 120 3.92 2.29 -12.11
C CYS A 120 4.28 2.26 -10.63
N SER A 121 3.69 3.18 -9.90
CA SER A 121 3.87 3.30 -8.46
C SER A 121 2.53 3.62 -7.83
N GLN A 122 2.19 2.93 -6.75
CA GLN A 122 0.92 3.07 -6.06
C GLN A 122 1.14 3.11 -4.56
N PHE A 123 0.49 4.05 -3.89
CA PHE A 123 0.37 4.06 -2.45
C PHE A 123 -0.55 2.93 -1.98
N VAL A 124 -0.11 2.21 -0.94
CA VAL A 124 -0.88 1.13 -0.31
C VAL A 124 -1.04 1.46 1.17
N LYS A 125 -2.29 1.53 1.61
CA LYS A 125 -2.66 1.79 3.00
C LYS A 125 -2.20 0.62 3.89
N ALA A 126 -1.90 0.91 5.16
CA ALA A 126 -1.50 -0.13 6.11
C ALA A 126 -2.59 -1.19 6.36
N GLU A 127 -3.86 -0.81 6.23
CA GLU A 127 -5.02 -1.70 6.37
C GLU A 127 -5.15 -2.70 5.22
N ASP A 128 -4.70 -2.32 4.02
CA ASP A 128 -4.72 -3.17 2.83
C ASP A 128 -3.47 -4.05 2.71
N PHE A 129 -2.54 -3.96 3.66
CA PHE A 129 -1.30 -4.70 3.63
C PHE A 129 -1.14 -5.62 4.84
N ILE A 130 -1.22 -6.91 4.61
CA ILE A 130 -1.24 -7.95 5.64
C ILE A 130 0.08 -8.72 5.60
N VAL A 131 0.74 -8.83 6.74
CA VAL A 131 2.00 -9.57 6.88
C VAL A 131 1.86 -10.75 7.84
N SER A 132 2.76 -11.72 7.70
CA SER A 132 2.85 -12.82 8.68
C SER A 132 3.14 -12.26 10.07
N PRO A 133 2.52 -12.79 11.15
CA PRO A 133 2.73 -12.31 12.53
C PRO A 133 4.20 -12.34 12.99
N ASP A 134 4.99 -13.25 12.44
CA ASP A 134 6.41 -13.43 12.80
C ASP A 134 7.35 -12.47 12.05
N SER A 135 6.81 -11.65 11.14
CA SER A 135 7.61 -10.73 10.31
C SER A 135 8.16 -9.60 11.14
N LYS A 136 9.46 -9.31 11.00
CA LYS A 136 10.13 -8.14 11.59
C LYS A 136 10.28 -7.01 10.58
N ASP A 137 10.54 -7.37 9.34
CA ASP A 137 10.68 -6.46 8.21
C ASP A 137 10.11 -7.10 6.94
N LEU A 138 9.99 -6.31 5.88
CA LEU A 138 9.39 -6.76 4.62
C LEU A 138 10.31 -7.74 3.86
N TYR A 139 11.63 -7.55 3.98
CA TYR A 139 12.60 -8.34 3.23
C TYR A 139 12.73 -9.77 3.75
N THR A 140 12.64 -9.93 5.08
CA THR A 140 12.73 -11.25 5.75
C THR A 140 11.38 -11.92 5.95
N SER A 141 10.28 -11.24 5.61
CA SER A 141 8.94 -11.80 5.71
C SER A 141 8.76 -12.97 4.73
N SER A 142 8.32 -14.11 5.24
CA SER A 142 8.01 -15.29 4.44
C SER A 142 6.76 -15.12 3.58
N ARG A 143 5.82 -14.30 4.04
CA ARG A 143 4.55 -14.04 3.35
C ARG A 143 4.03 -12.66 3.69
N TYR A 144 3.55 -11.97 2.67
CA TYR A 144 2.73 -10.77 2.81
C TYR A 144 1.67 -10.73 1.71
N SER A 145 0.59 -10.03 1.96
CA SER A 145 -0.55 -9.93 1.05
C SER A 145 -1.02 -8.49 0.92
N HIS A 146 -1.42 -8.13 -0.29
CA HIS A 146 -2.00 -6.84 -0.62
C HIS A 146 -3.45 -7.04 -1.05
N VAL A 147 -4.37 -6.38 -0.38
CA VAL A 147 -5.80 -6.36 -0.72
C VAL A 147 -6.02 -5.31 -1.80
N ILE A 148 -6.53 -5.72 -2.94
CA ILE A 148 -6.76 -4.87 -4.11
C ILE A 148 -8.26 -4.81 -4.37
N ARG A 149 -8.83 -3.61 -4.37
CA ARG A 149 -10.19 -3.37 -4.84
C ARG A 149 -10.12 -2.89 -6.27
N MET A 150 -10.70 -3.64 -7.18
CA MET A 150 -10.58 -3.41 -8.62
C MET A 150 -11.97 -3.38 -9.26
N PRO A 151 -12.31 -2.34 -10.04
CA PRO A 151 -13.52 -2.33 -10.84
C PRO A 151 -13.55 -3.54 -11.79
N ARG A 152 -14.70 -4.16 -11.95
CA ARG A 152 -14.87 -5.35 -12.82
C ARG A 152 -14.39 -5.12 -14.24
N ASN A 153 -14.58 -3.91 -14.77
CA ASN A 153 -14.09 -3.57 -16.11
C ASN A 153 -12.55 -3.71 -16.21
N ASP A 154 -11.83 -3.29 -15.19
CA ASP A 154 -10.37 -3.40 -15.17
C ASP A 154 -9.94 -4.84 -14.96
N TYR A 155 -10.61 -5.59 -14.10
CA TYR A 155 -10.42 -7.02 -13.97
C TYR A 155 -10.56 -7.74 -15.32
N ASN A 156 -11.61 -7.43 -16.09
CA ASN A 156 -11.83 -8.02 -17.40
C ASN A 156 -10.72 -7.67 -18.42
N LYS A 157 -10.08 -6.51 -18.30
CA LYS A 157 -8.89 -6.16 -19.11
C LYS A 157 -7.73 -7.10 -18.81
N TYR A 158 -7.47 -7.39 -17.52
CA TYR A 158 -6.43 -8.35 -17.11
C TYR A 158 -6.76 -9.78 -17.54
N VAL A 159 -8.03 -10.16 -17.52
CA VAL A 159 -8.47 -11.48 -18.08
C VAL A 159 -8.20 -11.55 -19.57
N LYS A 160 -8.58 -10.50 -20.35
CA LYS A 160 -8.31 -10.46 -21.78
C LYS A 160 -6.83 -10.44 -22.14
N ALA A 161 -6.02 -9.81 -21.31
CA ALA A 161 -4.56 -9.79 -21.44
C ALA A 161 -3.89 -11.11 -21.01
N GLY A 162 -4.65 -12.07 -20.47
CA GLY A 162 -4.13 -13.37 -20.02
C GLY A 162 -3.42 -13.37 -18.67
N TYR A 163 -3.55 -12.28 -17.91
CA TYR A 163 -2.94 -12.20 -16.56
C TYR A 163 -3.79 -12.89 -15.49
N TYR A 164 -5.13 -12.85 -15.63
CA TYR A 164 -6.08 -13.45 -14.70
C TYR A 164 -6.96 -14.47 -15.39
N LEU A 165 -7.34 -15.51 -14.67
CA LEU A 165 -8.40 -16.42 -15.08
C LEU A 165 -9.76 -15.75 -14.84
N GLN A 166 -10.75 -16.13 -15.63
CA GLN A 166 -12.10 -15.60 -15.45
C GLN A 166 -12.70 -16.12 -14.14
N SER A 167 -13.21 -15.20 -13.33
CA SER A 167 -13.99 -15.46 -12.13
C SER A 167 -15.36 -14.84 -12.24
N GLU A 168 -16.36 -15.48 -11.64
CA GLU A 168 -17.72 -14.97 -11.59
C GLU A 168 -17.84 -14.03 -10.38
N TYR A 169 -18.41 -12.85 -10.59
CA TYR A 169 -18.72 -11.94 -9.49
C TYR A 169 -19.81 -12.57 -8.60
N SER A 170 -19.54 -12.74 -7.34
CA SER A 170 -20.44 -13.39 -6.40
C SER A 170 -21.37 -12.43 -5.67
N GLY A 171 -21.13 -11.12 -5.78
CA GLY A 171 -21.94 -10.08 -5.13
C GLY A 171 -21.86 -10.08 -3.60
N ASN A 172 -20.84 -10.71 -3.04
CA ASN A 172 -20.62 -10.68 -1.61
C ASN A 172 -19.79 -9.46 -1.25
N ASP A 173 -20.41 -8.45 -0.68
CA ASP A 173 -19.80 -7.19 -0.25
C ASP A 173 -18.99 -7.33 1.06
N THR A 174 -18.18 -8.39 1.18
CA THR A 174 -17.33 -8.57 2.35
C THR A 174 -15.96 -7.96 2.11
N ASP A 175 -15.72 -6.82 2.74
CA ASP A 175 -14.38 -6.20 2.76
C ASP A 175 -13.52 -6.84 3.86
N PRO A 176 -12.42 -7.54 3.51
CA PRO A 176 -11.53 -8.15 4.49
C PRO A 176 -10.76 -7.13 5.35
N SER A 177 -10.65 -5.87 4.90
CA SER A 177 -9.92 -4.82 5.61
C SER A 177 -10.81 -3.89 6.45
N GLY A 178 -12.13 -3.89 6.21
CA GLY A 178 -13.10 -3.00 6.85
C GLY A 178 -12.77 -1.53 6.54
N ASP A 179 -13.28 -1.01 5.44
CA ASP A 179 -12.90 0.32 4.94
C ASP A 179 -13.39 1.46 5.85
N ILE A 180 -12.52 1.85 6.78
CA ILE A 180 -12.72 2.99 7.67
C ILE A 180 -12.61 4.30 6.91
N GLY A 181 -11.83 4.31 5.80
CA GLY A 181 -11.67 5.48 4.96
C GLY A 181 -12.99 5.90 4.35
N SER A 182 -13.77 4.98 3.83
CA SER A 182 -15.09 5.26 3.26
C SER A 182 -16.11 5.71 4.31
N GLU A 183 -16.06 5.14 5.54
CA GLU A 183 -16.86 5.65 6.66
C GLU A 183 -16.56 7.13 6.96
N ILE A 184 -15.28 7.53 6.92
CA ILE A 184 -14.85 8.90 7.20
C ILE A 184 -15.21 9.86 6.06
N GLU A 185 -15.04 9.40 4.82
CA GLU A 185 -15.35 10.17 3.61
C GLU A 185 -16.88 10.24 3.37
N GLY A 186 -17.67 9.46 4.12
CA GLY A 186 -19.13 9.40 3.94
C GLY A 186 -19.54 8.80 2.61
N VAL A 187 -18.65 8.04 2.00
CA VAL A 187 -18.88 7.30 0.76
C VAL A 187 -19.17 5.86 1.15
N ASP A 188 -20.35 5.36 0.80
CA ASP A 188 -20.63 3.94 0.87
C ASP A 188 -20.07 3.28 -0.41
N PRO A 189 -18.95 2.57 -0.33
CA PRO A 189 -18.38 1.93 -1.51
C PRO A 189 -19.28 0.81 -2.06
N TYR A 190 -20.28 0.40 -1.29
CA TYR A 190 -21.22 -0.68 -1.60
C TYR A 190 -22.66 -0.17 -1.74
N GLY A 191 -22.87 1.16 -1.73
CA GLY A 191 -24.19 1.79 -1.79
C GLY A 191 -24.86 1.61 -3.14
N ASP A 192 -26.07 1.23 -3.04
CA ASP A 192 -27.24 1.13 -3.92
C ASP A 192 -27.05 1.22 -5.44
N GLU A 193 -27.66 0.30 -6.15
CA GLU A 193 -27.99 0.17 -7.59
C GLU A 193 -27.37 1.23 -8.54
N GLY A 194 -26.13 1.01 -8.97
CA GLY A 194 -25.48 1.82 -10.02
C GLY A 194 -23.99 2.04 -9.87
N THR A 195 -23.39 1.63 -8.76
CA THR A 195 -21.93 1.60 -8.59
C THR A 195 -21.31 0.49 -9.42
N ASP A 196 -20.18 0.76 -10.03
CA ASP A 196 -19.39 -0.24 -10.75
C ASP A 196 -19.11 -1.43 -9.81
N GLU A 197 -19.43 -2.64 -10.26
CA GLU A 197 -19.10 -3.87 -9.52
C GLU A 197 -17.60 -3.90 -9.20
N VAL A 198 -17.25 -3.90 -7.92
CA VAL A 198 -15.88 -3.92 -7.42
C VAL A 198 -15.54 -5.34 -6.99
N MET A 199 -14.43 -5.85 -7.49
CA MET A 199 -13.89 -7.16 -7.11
C MET A 199 -12.80 -6.99 -6.07
N THR A 200 -12.85 -7.77 -5.01
CA THR A 200 -11.81 -7.81 -3.97
C THR A 200 -10.83 -8.93 -4.27
N LEU A 201 -9.60 -8.55 -4.57
CA LEU A 201 -8.52 -9.48 -4.86
C LEU A 201 -7.48 -9.45 -3.75
N ILE A 202 -6.93 -10.62 -3.42
CA ILE A 202 -5.79 -10.75 -2.51
C ILE A 202 -4.58 -11.18 -3.32
N GLU A 203 -3.61 -10.28 -3.48
CA GLU A 203 -2.32 -10.58 -4.08
C GLU A 203 -1.35 -11.00 -2.97
N MET A 204 -1.05 -12.28 -2.92
CA MET A 204 -0.20 -12.88 -1.89
C MET A 204 1.19 -13.18 -2.47
N HIS A 205 2.22 -12.62 -1.85
CA HIS A 205 3.62 -12.93 -2.10
C HIS A 205 4.09 -13.94 -1.06
N THR A 206 4.45 -15.14 -1.51
CA THR A 206 4.76 -16.27 -0.63
C THR A 206 5.81 -17.18 -1.23
N TYR A 207 6.44 -17.99 -0.39
CA TYR A 207 7.23 -19.13 -0.85
C TYR A 207 6.34 -20.37 -0.86
N TYR A 208 6.33 -21.08 -1.96
CA TYR A 208 5.52 -22.27 -2.15
C TYR A 208 6.22 -23.26 -3.07
N THR A 209 5.88 -24.54 -2.98
CA THR A 209 6.33 -25.59 -3.88
C THR A 209 5.09 -26.15 -4.57
N PHE A 210 5.07 -26.09 -5.89
CA PHE A 210 3.99 -26.70 -6.69
C PHE A 210 4.41 -28.07 -7.15
N ASP A 211 3.65 -29.10 -6.77
CA ASP A 211 3.86 -30.47 -7.17
C ASP A 211 3.85 -30.59 -8.70
N GLY A 212 4.84 -31.26 -9.25
CA GLY A 212 4.97 -31.47 -10.70
C GLY A 212 5.49 -30.25 -11.51
N ILE A 213 5.77 -29.10 -10.86
CA ILE A 213 6.37 -27.90 -11.50
C ILE A 213 7.77 -27.65 -10.93
N ASP A 214 7.89 -27.61 -9.60
CA ASP A 214 9.12 -27.24 -8.89
C ASP A 214 9.81 -28.44 -8.24
N GLY A 215 9.12 -29.57 -8.11
CA GLY A 215 9.65 -30.81 -7.57
C GLY A 215 10.19 -31.72 -8.68
N GLY A 216 11.36 -32.32 -8.47
CA GLY A 216 11.83 -33.44 -9.30
C GLY A 216 10.90 -34.66 -9.16
N GLU A 217 10.96 -35.58 -10.11
CA GLU A 217 10.13 -36.81 -10.15
C GLU A 217 10.33 -37.79 -8.96
N ASP A 218 11.23 -37.48 -8.02
CA ASP A 218 11.51 -38.28 -6.83
C ASP A 218 10.99 -37.57 -5.57
N ASP A 219 9.70 -37.74 -5.28
CA ASP A 219 8.94 -37.08 -4.18
C ASP A 219 9.29 -37.49 -2.73
N ASP A 220 10.40 -38.20 -2.52
CA ASP A 220 10.85 -38.62 -1.17
C ASP A 220 11.95 -37.72 -0.56
N ASP A 221 12.24 -36.55 -1.17
CA ASP A 221 13.29 -35.70 -0.65
C ASP A 221 12.70 -34.59 0.28
N ASP A 222 12.92 -34.79 1.59
CA ASP A 222 12.61 -33.79 2.65
C ASP A 222 13.34 -32.41 2.45
N ASN A 223 14.08 -32.23 1.35
CA ASN A 223 14.90 -31.07 1.04
C ASN A 223 14.36 -30.19 -0.10
N VAL A 224 13.07 -30.27 -0.44
CA VAL A 224 12.47 -29.40 -1.47
C VAL A 224 12.46 -27.96 -0.99
N ILE A 225 13.10 -27.07 -1.74
CA ILE A 225 13.14 -25.63 -1.43
C ILE A 225 11.90 -24.94 -2.03
N ALA A 226 11.12 -24.28 -1.18
CA ALA A 226 9.99 -23.49 -1.63
C ALA A 226 10.46 -22.24 -2.41
N LEU A 227 9.90 -22.03 -3.59
CA LEU A 227 10.22 -20.91 -4.48
C LEU A 227 9.27 -19.71 -4.27
N PRO A 228 9.72 -18.47 -4.58
CA PRO A 228 8.88 -17.30 -4.42
C PRO A 228 7.84 -17.18 -5.53
N TYR A 229 6.58 -17.08 -5.16
CA TYR A 229 5.44 -16.89 -6.06
C TYR A 229 4.58 -15.71 -5.67
N VAL A 230 3.89 -15.14 -6.66
CA VAL A 230 2.77 -14.22 -6.48
C VAL A 230 1.49 -14.96 -6.85
N VAL A 231 0.63 -15.16 -5.87
CA VAL A 231 -0.67 -15.82 -6.03
C VAL A 231 -1.76 -14.78 -5.84
N THR A 232 -2.62 -14.61 -6.85
CA THR A 232 -3.77 -13.72 -6.75
C THR A 232 -5.04 -14.54 -6.58
N ILE A 233 -5.82 -14.20 -5.58
CA ILE A 233 -7.04 -14.90 -5.18
C ILE A 233 -8.19 -13.90 -5.29
N ASP A 234 -9.27 -14.30 -5.92
CA ASP A 234 -10.55 -13.63 -5.81
C ASP A 234 -11.13 -13.98 -4.45
N TYR A 235 -11.28 -12.95 -3.59
CA TYR A 235 -11.69 -13.15 -2.20
C TYR A 235 -13.12 -13.65 -2.10
N ASP A 236 -14.03 -13.10 -2.90
CA ASP A 236 -15.45 -13.38 -2.84
C ASP A 236 -15.79 -14.76 -3.43
N ALA A 237 -15.12 -15.13 -4.52
CA ALA A 237 -15.27 -16.44 -5.15
C ALA A 237 -14.38 -17.53 -4.53
N GLU A 238 -13.49 -17.18 -3.60
CA GLU A 238 -12.50 -18.08 -3.00
C GLU A 238 -11.67 -18.84 -4.06
N LYS A 239 -11.35 -18.16 -5.18
CA LYS A 239 -10.75 -18.78 -6.36
C LYS A 239 -9.39 -18.17 -6.67
N VAL A 240 -8.41 -19.02 -6.92
CA VAL A 240 -7.12 -18.57 -7.45
C VAL A 240 -7.29 -18.13 -8.91
N VAL A 241 -7.00 -16.88 -9.19
CA VAL A 241 -7.13 -16.27 -10.51
C VAL A 241 -5.80 -16.08 -11.22
N SER A 242 -4.69 -16.10 -10.49
CA SER A 242 -3.35 -16.03 -11.09
C SER A 242 -2.30 -16.65 -10.17
N ILE A 243 -1.31 -17.33 -10.77
CA ILE A 243 -0.09 -17.77 -10.11
C ILE A 243 1.06 -17.37 -11.01
N ARG A 244 2.03 -16.62 -10.46
CA ARG A 244 3.19 -16.14 -11.22
C ARG A 244 4.46 -16.33 -10.42
N ARG A 245 5.54 -16.68 -11.12
CA ARG A 245 6.88 -16.72 -10.54
C ARG A 245 7.32 -15.31 -10.13
N ASN A 246 7.96 -15.19 -8.97
CA ASN A 246 8.41 -13.91 -8.41
C ASN A 246 9.94 -13.79 -8.37
N TRP A 247 10.59 -14.21 -9.45
CA TRP A 247 12.03 -14.03 -9.66
C TRP A 247 12.32 -13.69 -11.11
N ASP A 248 13.52 -13.24 -11.42
CA ASP A 248 13.97 -13.02 -12.78
C ASP A 248 14.32 -14.34 -13.46
N GLU A 249 13.93 -14.52 -14.74
CA GLU A 249 14.22 -15.73 -15.49
C GLU A 249 15.72 -16.02 -15.61
N ASP A 250 16.54 -14.96 -15.61
CA ASP A 250 18.00 -15.05 -15.70
C ASP A 250 18.67 -15.24 -14.32
N ASP A 251 17.92 -15.24 -13.22
CA ASP A 251 18.46 -15.41 -11.87
C ASP A 251 18.53 -16.90 -11.50
N GLU A 252 19.72 -17.47 -11.58
CA GLU A 252 20.00 -18.87 -11.19
C GLU A 252 19.65 -19.16 -9.71
N LYS A 253 19.64 -18.14 -8.84
CA LYS A 253 19.31 -18.28 -7.42
C LYS A 253 17.83 -18.14 -7.12
N GLN A 254 17.03 -17.78 -8.11
CA GLN A 254 15.58 -17.59 -7.99
C GLN A 254 15.18 -16.69 -6.81
N GLN A 255 15.90 -15.59 -6.63
CA GLN A 255 15.69 -14.67 -5.53
C GLN A 255 14.37 -13.90 -5.73
N ARG A 256 13.63 -13.73 -4.63
CA ARG A 256 12.37 -13.00 -4.64
C ARG A 256 12.57 -11.55 -5.10
N ARG A 257 11.75 -11.11 -6.05
CA ARG A 257 11.64 -9.70 -6.41
C ARG A 257 10.84 -8.96 -5.35
N ASP A 258 11.33 -7.79 -4.96
CA ASP A 258 10.65 -6.92 -4.02
C ASP A 258 9.79 -5.89 -4.76
N TRP A 259 8.48 -5.99 -4.56
CA TRP A 259 7.49 -5.11 -5.20
C TRP A 259 7.05 -3.97 -4.30
N PHE A 260 7.31 -4.08 -3.01
CA PHE A 260 6.83 -3.15 -2.01
C PHE A 260 7.98 -2.51 -1.25
N VAL A 261 7.80 -1.22 -0.96
CA VAL A 261 8.68 -0.45 -0.07
C VAL A 261 7.86 -0.02 1.14
N SER A 262 8.40 -0.25 2.34
CA SER A 262 7.74 0.12 3.59
C SER A 262 8.29 1.43 4.15
N TYR A 263 7.39 2.29 4.61
CA TYR A 263 7.71 3.58 5.23
C TYR A 263 7.17 3.61 6.65
N LYS A 264 8.06 3.80 7.63
CA LYS A 264 7.70 3.90 9.06
C LYS A 264 7.91 5.33 9.54
N PHE A 265 6.91 5.90 10.21
CA PHE A 265 7.04 7.22 10.84
C PHE A 265 7.96 7.14 12.06
N LEU A 266 7.66 6.21 12.98
CA LEU A 266 8.53 5.84 14.08
C LEU A 266 8.62 4.31 14.15
N PRO A 267 9.80 3.75 14.49
CA PRO A 267 9.93 2.32 14.70
C PRO A 267 8.99 1.83 15.81
N GLY A 268 8.22 0.78 15.50
CA GLY A 268 7.42 0.07 16.49
C GLY A 268 8.20 -1.06 17.16
N THR A 269 7.52 -1.78 18.05
CA THR A 269 8.08 -2.97 18.71
C THR A 269 8.04 -4.23 17.84
N GLY A 270 7.29 -4.20 16.74
CA GLY A 270 7.13 -5.27 15.77
C GLY A 270 7.28 -4.77 14.34
N PHE A 271 6.53 -5.40 13.44
CA PHE A 271 6.55 -5.02 12.02
C PHE A 271 6.04 -3.60 11.79
N TYR A 272 4.92 -3.23 12.40
CA TYR A 272 4.29 -1.92 12.17
C TYR A 272 4.96 -0.81 12.99
N GLY A 273 5.02 0.39 12.38
CA GLY A 273 5.50 1.62 13.03
C GLY A 273 4.43 2.29 13.91
N PHE A 274 4.88 3.25 14.71
CA PHE A 274 4.00 4.10 15.51
C PHE A 274 3.76 5.44 14.83
N GLY A 275 2.51 5.90 14.84
CA GLY A 275 2.10 7.23 14.37
C GLY A 275 1.81 8.20 15.50
N LEU A 276 1.46 9.43 15.13
CA LEU A 276 1.09 10.49 16.07
C LEU A 276 -0.07 10.09 16.98
N PHE A 277 -1.01 9.31 16.47
CA PHE A 277 -2.13 8.85 17.28
C PHE A 277 -1.66 8.02 18.48
N HIS A 278 -0.67 7.15 18.31
CA HIS A 278 -0.10 6.35 19.39
C HIS A 278 0.59 7.23 20.45
N MET A 279 1.17 8.36 20.02
CA MET A 279 1.95 9.25 20.91
C MET A 279 1.07 10.27 21.64
N ILE A 280 0.19 10.94 20.93
CA ILE A 280 -0.56 12.09 21.43
C ILE A 280 -2.08 11.92 21.41
N GLY A 281 -2.60 10.77 20.95
CA GLY A 281 -4.05 10.51 20.88
C GLY A 281 -4.75 10.64 22.25
N GLY A 282 -4.10 10.18 23.32
CA GLY A 282 -4.61 10.35 24.67
C GLY A 282 -4.70 11.82 25.12
N LEU A 283 -3.72 12.65 24.73
CA LEU A 283 -3.74 14.09 25.02
C LEU A 283 -4.82 14.80 24.20
N GLY A 284 -5.00 14.42 22.93
CA GLY A 284 -6.08 14.94 22.07
C GLY A 284 -7.47 14.64 22.67
N LYS A 285 -7.69 13.43 23.15
CA LYS A 285 -8.93 13.04 23.85
C LYS A 285 -9.12 13.86 25.14
N ALA A 286 -8.07 14.06 25.93
CA ALA A 286 -8.15 14.86 27.16
C ALA A 286 -8.45 16.34 26.85
N ALA A 287 -7.83 16.92 25.82
CA ALA A 287 -8.08 18.31 25.40
C ALA A 287 -9.50 18.51 24.84
N THR A 288 -10.07 17.47 24.21
CA THR A 288 -11.44 17.47 23.69
C THR A 288 -12.49 17.30 24.81
N GLY A 289 -12.13 16.59 25.89
CA GLY A 289 -13.04 16.28 27.01
C GLY A 289 -13.02 17.29 28.16
N SER A 290 -12.12 18.28 28.12
CA SER A 290 -12.06 19.39 29.09
C SER A 290 -12.84 20.59 28.60
#